data_139dc9e6bedf9caa5711296de05497a0
#
_entry.id   139dc9e6bedf9caa5711296de05497a0
#
_cell.length_a   1.000
_cell.length_b   1.000
_cell.length_c   1.000
_cell.angle_alpha   90.00
_cell.angle_beta   90.00
_cell.angle_gamma   90.00
#
_symmetry.space_group_name_H-M   'P 1'
#
loop_
_entity.id
_entity.type
_entity.pdbx_description
1 polymer ?
#
loop_
_entity_poly.entity_id
_entity_poly.type
_entity_poly.pdbx_seq_one_letter_code
_entity_poly.pdbx_strand_id
1 'polypeptide(L)' 'MNQLKELEGLLDDWTENNSEHAKRYMDWAVEISSAGDEALSRMLVRISMEQKRMIRLFEEARTMIG' A
#
# COMPACT_ATOMS: atom_id res chain seq x y z
N MET A 1 -6.39 -8.09 28.70
CA MET A 1 -5.96 -7.03 27.92
C MET A 1 -5.30 -7.45 26.66
N ASN A 2 -5.71 -6.90 25.64
CA ASN A 2 -5.40 -7.44 24.35
C ASN A 2 -4.81 -6.45 23.37
N GLN A 3 -3.71 -5.87 23.77
CA GLN A 3 -2.95 -4.98 22.92
C GLN A 3 -2.53 -5.67 21.63
N LEU A 4 -2.12 -6.95 21.71
CA LEU A 4 -1.74 -7.69 20.52
C LEU A 4 -2.92 -7.95 19.61
N LYS A 5 -4.08 -8.23 20.19
CA LYS A 5 -5.29 -8.45 19.39
C LYS A 5 -5.77 -7.18 18.75
N GLU A 6 -5.66 -6.06 19.43
CA GLU A 6 -5.98 -4.75 18.89
C GLU A 6 -5.05 -4.40 17.73
N LEU A 7 -3.75 -4.64 17.90
CA LEU A 7 -2.76 -4.41 16.84
C LEU A 7 -3.01 -5.32 15.64
N GLU A 8 -3.42 -6.55 15.88
CA GLU A 8 -3.79 -7.51 14.85
C GLU A 8 -4.86 -6.91 13.91
N GLY A 9 -5.92 -6.37 14.50
CA GLY A 9 -6.99 -5.72 13.74
C GLY A 9 -6.50 -4.49 12.98
N LEU A 10 -5.63 -3.70 13.59
CA LEU A 10 -5.05 -2.52 12.94
C LEU A 10 -4.17 -2.91 11.76
N LEU A 11 -3.37 -3.96 11.91
CA LEU A 11 -2.52 -4.44 10.81
C LEU A 11 -3.36 -4.90 9.63
N ASP A 12 -4.48 -5.58 9.89
CA ASP A 12 -5.40 -6.00 8.84
C ASP A 12 -6.01 -4.78 8.13
N ASP A 13 -6.44 -3.78 8.90
CA ASP A 13 -7.01 -2.55 8.34
C ASP A 13 -5.97 -1.78 7.51
N TRP A 14 -4.76 -1.65 8.03
CA TRP A 14 -3.68 -0.94 7.32
C TRP A 14 -3.31 -1.65 6.04
N THR A 15 -3.27 -2.98 6.05
CA THR A 15 -2.99 -3.76 4.85
C THR A 15 -4.05 -3.50 3.78
N GLU A 16 -5.31 -3.52 4.16
CA GLU A 16 -6.42 -3.26 3.23
C GLU A 16 -6.37 -1.84 2.68
N ASN A 17 -6.20 -0.84 3.56
CA ASN A 17 -6.13 0.56 3.16
C ASN A 17 -4.95 0.83 2.22
N ASN A 18 -3.79 0.25 2.51
CA ASN A 18 -2.61 0.44 1.67
C ASN A 18 -2.76 -0.26 0.32
N SER A 19 -3.48 -1.39 0.27
CA SER A 19 -3.79 -2.06 -0.99
C SER A 19 -4.65 -1.18 -1.89
N GLU A 20 -5.66 -0.52 -1.33
CA GLU A 20 -6.50 0.41 -2.07
C GLU A 20 -5.71 1.61 -2.58
N HIS A 21 -4.84 2.16 -1.73
CA HIS A 21 -4.00 3.29 -2.12
C HIS A 21 -3.04 2.92 -3.24
N ALA A 22 -2.41 1.73 -3.16
CA ALA A 22 -1.50 1.27 -4.21
C ALA A 22 -2.21 1.19 -5.57
N LYS A 23 -3.45 0.70 -5.57
CA LYS A 23 -4.27 0.62 -6.77
C LYS A 23 -4.57 2.00 -7.33
N ARG A 24 -4.94 2.95 -6.48
CA ARG A 24 -5.23 4.34 -6.90
C ARG A 24 -4.01 5.01 -7.50
N TYR A 25 -2.85 4.79 -6.92
CA TYR A 25 -1.60 5.36 -7.45
C TYR A 25 -1.33 4.83 -8.86
N MET A 26 -1.59 3.54 -9.12
CA MET A 26 -1.43 2.97 -10.45
C MET A 26 -2.44 3.53 -11.44
N ASP A 27 -3.69 3.70 -11.02
CA ASP A 27 -4.72 4.30 -11.87
C ASP A 27 -4.33 5.72 -12.27
N TRP A 28 -3.84 6.51 -11.31
CA TRP A 28 -3.37 7.87 -11.58
C TRP A 28 -2.12 7.88 -12.46
N ALA A 29 -1.24 6.89 -12.31
CA ALA A 29 -0.06 6.79 -13.17
C ALA A 29 -0.46 6.68 -14.64
N VAL A 30 -1.49 5.87 -14.93
CA VAL A 30 -2.03 5.72 -16.30
C VAL A 30 -2.60 7.05 -16.80
N GLU A 31 -3.39 7.73 -15.97
CA GLU A 31 -4.00 9.02 -16.31
C GLU A 31 -2.93 10.07 -16.64
N ILE A 32 -1.91 10.16 -15.80
CA ILE A 32 -0.84 11.14 -15.94
C ILE A 32 0.04 10.82 -17.17
N SER A 33 0.27 9.53 -17.46
CA SER A 33 0.98 9.12 -18.67
C SER A 33 0.20 9.55 -19.91
N SER A 34 -1.11 9.36 -19.90
CA SER A 34 -1.99 9.78 -20.99
C SER A 34 -1.99 11.31 -21.18
N ALA A 35 -1.76 12.05 -20.10
CA ALA A 35 -1.66 13.51 -20.16
C ALA A 35 -0.27 13.97 -20.63
N GLY A 36 0.68 13.06 -20.82
CA GLY A 36 1.99 13.37 -21.37
C GLY A 36 3.10 13.59 -20.36
N ASP A 37 2.85 13.47 -19.07
CA ASP A 37 3.89 13.62 -18.04
C ASP A 37 4.43 12.24 -17.61
N GLU A 38 5.34 11.71 -18.41
CA GLU A 38 5.94 10.39 -18.16
C GLU A 38 6.77 10.35 -16.88
N ALA A 39 7.46 11.44 -16.56
CA ALA A 39 8.29 11.49 -15.35
C ALA A 39 7.43 11.37 -14.08
N LEU A 40 6.33 12.11 -14.03
CA LEU A 40 5.40 12.06 -12.90
C LEU A 40 4.70 10.70 -12.85
N SER A 41 4.33 10.16 -14.01
CA SER A 41 3.71 8.82 -14.09
C SER A 41 4.62 7.77 -13.47
N ARG A 42 5.91 7.78 -13.84
CA ARG A 42 6.89 6.83 -13.28
C ARG A 42 7.04 6.99 -11.76
N MET A 43 6.96 8.22 -11.26
CA MET A 43 7.02 8.46 -9.83
C MET A 43 5.81 7.84 -9.12
N LEU A 44 4.62 7.96 -9.70
CA LEU A 44 3.41 7.35 -9.15
C LEU A 44 3.48 5.82 -9.13
N VAL A 45 4.06 5.23 -10.18
CA VAL A 45 4.31 3.78 -10.21
C VAL A 45 5.23 3.38 -9.07
N ARG A 46 6.29 4.16 -8.86
CA ARG A 46 7.23 3.90 -7.78
C ARG A 46 6.56 3.99 -6.40
N ILE A 47 5.71 4.99 -6.21
CA ILE A 47 4.94 5.15 -4.97
C ILE A 47 4.06 3.91 -4.74
N SER A 48 3.39 3.45 -5.79
CA SER A 48 2.56 2.24 -5.71
C SER A 48 3.38 1.02 -5.32
N MET A 49 4.57 0.87 -5.89
CA MET A 49 5.46 -0.25 -5.58
C MET A 49 5.96 -0.20 -4.13
N GLU A 50 6.26 0.99 -3.62
CA GLU A 50 6.65 1.16 -2.22
C GLU A 50 5.49 0.81 -1.28
N GLN A 51 4.28 1.16 -1.67
CA GLN A 51 3.07 0.81 -0.91
C GLN A 51 2.91 -0.72 -0.83
N LYS A 52 3.11 -1.41 -1.94
CA LYS A 52 3.03 -2.87 -1.98
C LYS A 52 4.09 -3.52 -1.10
N ARG A 53 5.27 -2.93 -1.05
CA ARG A 53 6.33 -3.39 -0.17
C ARG A 53 5.93 -3.24 1.30
N MET A 54 5.31 -2.12 1.64
CA MET A 54 4.81 -1.86 2.98
C MET A 54 3.74 -2.88 3.39
N ILE A 55 2.86 -3.25 2.46
CA ILE A 55 1.84 -4.27 2.68
C ILE A 55 2.47 -5.59 3.10
N ARG A 56 3.54 -6.01 2.44
CA ARG A 56 4.25 -7.26 2.80
C ARG A 56 4.80 -7.18 4.21
N LEU A 57 5.30 -6.03 4.62
CA LEU A 57 5.82 -5.83 5.98
C LEU A 57 4.69 -5.91 7.02
N PHE A 58 3.52 -5.35 6.71
CA PHE A 58 2.34 -5.49 7.57
C PHE A 58 1.90 -6.94 7.70
N GLU A 59 1.87 -7.67 6.59
CA GLU A 59 1.51 -9.09 6.58
C GLU A 59 2.50 -9.91 7.39
N GLU A 60 3.79 -9.61 7.25
CA GLU A 60 4.85 -10.26 8.00
C GLU A 60 4.69 -9.99 9.50
N ALA A 61 4.46 -8.74 9.87
CA ALA A 61 4.21 -8.37 11.26
C ALA A 61 2.96 -9.09 11.81
N ARG A 62 1.94 -9.23 10.97
CA ARG A 62 0.71 -9.92 11.31
C ARG A 62 0.97 -11.39 11.68
N THR A 63 1.84 -12.05 10.94
CA THR A 63 2.19 -13.44 11.23
C THR A 63 2.96 -13.59 12.54
N MET A 64 3.65 -12.55 12.97
CA MET A 64 4.40 -12.58 14.23
C MET A 64 3.51 -12.53 15.47
N ILE A 65 2.29 -12.11 15.32
CA ILE A 65 1.33 -12.03 16.43
C ILE A 65 0.74 -13.40 16.71
N GLY A 66 0.71 -14.22 15.75
CA GLY A 66 0.27 -15.53 16.00
C GLY A 66 -0.78 -16.06 15.33
#